data_a4d9ae3351f2123928d7d371d548a271
#
_entry.id   a4d9ae3351f2123928d7d371d548a271
#
_cell.length_a   1.000
_cell.length_b   1.000
_cell.length_c   1.000
_cell.angle_alpha   90.00
_cell.angle_beta   90.00
_cell.angle_gamma   90.00
#
_symmetry.space_group_name_H-M   'P 1'
#
loop_
_entity.id
_entity.type
_entity.pdbx_description
1 polymer ?
#
loop_
_entity_poly.entity_id
_entity_poly.type
_entity_poly.pdbx_seq_one_letter_code
_entity_poly.pdbx_strand_id
1 'polypeptide(L)'
;IRHKRPTARRAVAVGEFYAGAALLEQIIARKLPKGDALLLAEMAGIQGVKLASALMPLCHPLPIELVRVRCIPVIEKALVRVYCEVATEARTGVEMEALAGVNSALLTLYDLSKPVQPALSFGAVRLLFKEGGKKGLWLHPDGMSEAEGAHYQPQKPHRLNAVSCAVVTLSDRAFAGSYPDKSGPALVTCLQDLGAES
;
A
#
# COMPACT_ATOMS: atom_id res chain seq x y z
N ILE A 1 5.52 -20.19 -1.31
CA ILE A 1 6.52 -19.10 -1.46
C ILE A 1 7.97 -19.59 -1.42
N ARG A 2 8.23 -20.85 -1.05
CA ARG A 2 9.58 -21.42 -0.78
C ARG A 2 10.62 -21.15 -1.87
N HIS A 3 10.24 -21.20 -3.15
CA HIS A 3 11.16 -21.04 -4.29
C HIS A 3 11.32 -19.60 -4.80
N LYS A 4 10.61 -18.63 -4.20
CA LYS A 4 10.72 -17.21 -4.59
C LYS A 4 11.91 -16.56 -3.89
N ARG A 5 12.61 -15.68 -4.59
CA ARG A 5 13.62 -14.80 -3.97
C ARG A 5 12.91 -13.70 -3.18
N PRO A 6 13.45 -13.27 -2.01
CA PRO A 6 13.00 -12.05 -1.35
C PRO A 6 13.18 -10.85 -2.29
N THR A 7 12.23 -9.94 -2.25
CA THR A 7 12.28 -8.66 -2.97
C THR A 7 11.54 -7.62 -2.14
N ALA A 8 11.87 -6.35 -2.33
CA ALA A 8 11.12 -5.26 -1.71
C ALA A 8 9.64 -5.35 -2.07
N ARG A 9 8.79 -5.18 -1.06
CA ARG A 9 7.34 -5.22 -1.14
C ARG A 9 6.77 -4.01 -0.44
N ARG A 10 5.81 -3.37 -1.03
CA ARG A 10 5.05 -2.29 -0.43
C ARG A 10 3.60 -2.39 -0.85
N ALA A 11 2.69 -2.10 0.06
CA ALA A 11 1.27 -2.04 -0.21
C ALA A 11 0.65 -0.88 0.56
N VAL A 12 -0.33 -0.23 -0.05
CA VAL A 12 -1.13 0.81 0.59
C VAL A 12 -2.61 0.47 0.42
N ALA A 13 -3.33 0.43 1.54
CA ALA A 13 -4.77 0.25 1.60
C ALA A 13 -5.46 1.49 2.16
N VAL A 14 -6.73 1.64 1.86
CA VAL A 14 -7.60 2.73 2.34
C VAL A 14 -8.95 2.19 2.77
N GLY A 15 -9.62 2.89 3.69
CA GLY A 15 -11.00 2.66 4.07
C GLY A 15 -11.63 3.92 4.66
N GLU A 16 -12.93 3.93 4.84
CA GLU A 16 -13.68 5.10 5.29
C GLU A 16 -14.59 4.76 6.47
N PHE A 17 -14.55 5.60 7.50
CA PHE A 17 -15.45 5.56 8.65
C PHE A 17 -16.44 6.72 8.55
N TYR A 18 -17.72 6.41 8.41
CA TYR A 18 -18.79 7.38 8.19
C TYR A 18 -19.33 7.90 9.53
N ALA A 19 -18.71 8.98 10.01
CA ALA A 19 -19.02 9.56 11.33
C ALA A 19 -20.26 10.46 11.32
N GLY A 20 -20.52 11.16 10.22
CA GLY A 20 -21.42 12.31 10.22
C GLY A 20 -20.77 13.54 10.86
N ALA A 21 -21.29 14.73 10.60
CA ALA A 21 -20.65 16.00 10.97
C ALA A 21 -20.46 16.16 12.49
N ALA A 22 -21.53 15.93 13.28
CA ALA A 22 -21.51 16.14 14.72
C ALA A 22 -20.52 15.22 15.45
N LEU A 23 -20.43 13.94 15.05
CA LEU A 23 -19.47 13.03 15.66
C LEU A 23 -18.04 13.33 15.18
N LEU A 24 -17.86 13.71 13.92
CA LEU A 24 -16.55 14.06 13.38
C LEU A 24 -15.94 15.26 14.13
N GLU A 25 -16.74 16.28 14.45
CA GLU A 25 -16.30 17.40 15.28
C GLU A 25 -15.79 16.94 16.65
N GLN A 26 -16.49 16.01 17.31
CA GLN A 26 -16.08 15.47 18.61
C GLN A 26 -14.77 14.64 18.49
N ILE A 27 -14.63 13.87 17.42
CA ILE A 27 -13.40 13.11 17.12
C ILE A 27 -12.21 14.06 16.95
N ILE A 28 -12.36 15.11 16.13
CA ILE A 28 -11.31 16.12 15.89
C ILE A 28 -10.96 16.86 17.18
N ALA A 29 -11.97 17.22 17.96
CA ALA A 29 -11.81 17.92 19.25
C ALA A 29 -11.29 17.01 20.38
N ARG A 30 -11.09 15.69 20.13
CA ARG A 30 -10.67 14.68 21.13
C ARG A 30 -11.59 14.60 22.36
N LYS A 31 -12.89 14.78 22.14
CA LYS A 31 -13.91 14.83 23.20
C LYS A 31 -14.68 13.53 23.38
N LEU A 32 -14.27 12.44 22.75
CA LEU A 32 -14.92 11.14 22.96
C LEU A 32 -14.65 10.61 24.37
N PRO A 33 -15.62 9.91 25.00
CA PRO A 33 -15.50 9.43 26.39
C PRO A 33 -14.31 8.48 26.62
N LYS A 34 -13.89 7.75 25.59
CA LYS A 34 -12.81 6.76 25.66
C LYS A 34 -11.43 7.31 25.23
N GLY A 35 -11.31 8.60 24.95
CA GLY A 35 -10.05 9.25 24.60
C GLY A 35 -9.87 9.61 23.13
N ASP A 36 -8.62 9.79 22.70
CA ASP A 36 -8.27 10.21 21.33
C ASP A 36 -8.50 9.06 20.34
N ALA A 37 -9.63 9.12 19.64
CA ALA A 37 -10.03 8.06 18.73
C ALA A 37 -9.09 7.92 17.52
N LEU A 38 -8.54 9.02 17.00
CA LEU A 38 -7.63 8.97 15.86
C LEU A 38 -6.32 8.28 16.25
N LEU A 39 -5.72 8.69 17.34
CA LEU A 39 -4.47 8.09 17.84
C LEU A 39 -4.65 6.60 18.16
N LEU A 40 -5.72 6.25 18.90
CA LEU A 40 -5.98 4.86 19.29
C LEU A 40 -6.28 3.98 18.06
N ALA A 41 -6.95 4.51 17.04
CA ALA A 41 -7.19 3.80 15.79
C ALA A 41 -5.89 3.57 15.00
N GLU A 42 -4.99 4.56 14.94
CA GLU A 42 -3.68 4.38 14.30
C GLU A 42 -2.86 3.30 15.00
N MET A 43 -2.83 3.29 16.33
CA MET A 43 -2.16 2.25 17.12
C MET A 43 -2.78 0.86 16.88
N ALA A 44 -4.11 0.77 16.85
CA ALA A 44 -4.81 -0.48 16.57
C ALA A 44 -4.55 -0.98 15.13
N GLY A 45 -4.46 -0.06 14.19
CA GLY A 45 -4.08 -0.39 12.81
C GLY A 45 -2.67 -1.00 12.72
N ILE A 46 -1.69 -0.42 13.44
CA ILE A 46 -0.34 -0.99 13.53
C ILE A 46 -0.38 -2.40 14.14
N GLN A 47 -1.17 -2.60 15.17
CA GLN A 47 -1.35 -3.92 15.79
C GLN A 47 -2.02 -4.91 14.82
N GLY A 48 -3.03 -4.47 14.06
CA GLY A 48 -3.72 -5.28 13.04
C GLY A 48 -2.78 -5.79 11.94
N VAL A 49 -1.85 -4.94 11.48
CA VAL A 49 -0.80 -5.34 10.55
C VAL A 49 0.03 -6.49 11.11
N LYS A 50 0.48 -6.37 12.37
CA LYS A 50 1.33 -7.38 13.03
C LYS A 50 0.58 -8.70 13.31
N LEU A 51 -0.73 -8.65 13.41
CA LEU A 51 -1.59 -9.81 13.67
C LEU A 51 -2.21 -10.41 12.38
N ALA A 52 -1.90 -9.90 11.20
CA ALA A 52 -2.53 -10.33 9.95
C ALA A 52 -2.47 -11.85 9.75
N SER A 53 -1.34 -12.49 10.01
CA SER A 53 -1.19 -13.94 9.90
C SER A 53 -1.97 -14.73 10.95
N ALA A 54 -2.29 -14.15 12.09
CA ALA A 54 -3.15 -14.77 13.10
C ALA A 54 -4.64 -14.66 12.75
N LEU A 55 -5.03 -13.64 11.99
CA LEU A 55 -6.41 -13.42 11.55
C LEU A 55 -6.79 -14.26 10.33
N MET A 56 -5.83 -14.57 9.47
CA MET A 56 -6.07 -15.20 8.17
C MET A 56 -5.30 -16.51 8.04
N PRO A 57 -6.00 -17.68 7.94
CA PRO A 57 -5.38 -19.01 8.02
C PRO A 57 -4.26 -19.26 7.01
N LEU A 58 -4.34 -18.67 5.82
CA LEU A 58 -3.37 -18.89 4.74
C LEU A 58 -2.35 -17.72 4.59
N CYS A 59 -2.40 -16.74 5.49
CA CYS A 59 -1.46 -15.63 5.50
C CYS A 59 -0.16 -16.03 6.21
N HIS A 60 0.97 -15.86 5.55
CA HIS A 60 2.26 -16.20 6.12
C HIS A 60 2.71 -15.10 7.10
N PRO A 61 3.33 -15.44 8.25
CA PRO A 61 3.98 -14.45 9.09
C PRO A 61 5.18 -13.83 8.34
N LEU A 62 5.21 -12.51 8.28
CA LEU A 62 6.23 -11.76 7.55
C LEU A 62 7.01 -10.83 8.51
N PRO A 63 8.33 -10.65 8.29
CA PRO A 63 9.12 -9.66 9.02
C PRO A 63 8.78 -8.26 8.49
N ILE A 64 7.86 -7.56 9.15
CA ILE A 64 7.42 -6.23 8.72
C ILE A 64 8.47 -5.18 9.11
N GLU A 65 8.93 -4.37 8.14
CA GLU A 65 9.95 -3.34 8.33
C GLU A 65 9.36 -1.94 8.45
N LEU A 66 8.22 -1.68 7.78
CA LEU A 66 7.51 -0.41 7.85
C LEU A 66 6.01 -0.66 8.05
N VAL A 67 5.43 0.03 9.03
CA VAL A 67 3.99 0.21 9.16
C VAL A 67 3.71 1.69 9.38
N ARG A 68 2.83 2.25 8.58
CA ARG A 68 2.33 3.62 8.77
C ARG A 68 0.82 3.60 8.63
N VAL A 69 0.12 3.92 9.71
CA VAL A 69 -1.34 4.09 9.72
C VAL A 69 -1.64 5.57 9.91
N ARG A 70 -2.59 6.10 9.16
CA ARG A 70 -3.02 7.50 9.26
C ARG A 70 -4.53 7.57 9.20
N CYS A 71 -5.12 8.20 10.21
CA CYS A 71 -6.55 8.51 10.29
C CYS A 71 -6.75 10.00 9.98
N ILE A 72 -7.28 10.31 8.81
CA ILE A 72 -7.42 11.68 8.31
C ILE A 72 -8.89 12.08 8.27
N PRO A 73 -9.33 13.07 9.10
CA PRO A 73 -10.66 13.63 8.98
C PRO A 73 -10.87 14.31 7.62
N VAL A 74 -11.99 14.03 6.97
CA VAL A 74 -12.42 14.62 5.71
C VAL A 74 -13.72 15.37 5.99
N ILE A 75 -13.61 16.67 6.26
CA ILE A 75 -14.71 17.49 6.79
C ILE A 75 -15.85 17.57 5.77
N GLU A 76 -15.52 17.76 4.49
CA GLU A 76 -16.50 17.94 3.40
C GLU A 76 -17.38 16.70 3.19
N LYS A 77 -16.88 15.53 3.62
CA LYS A 77 -17.58 14.23 3.51
C LYS A 77 -18.09 13.71 4.86
N ALA A 78 -17.83 14.44 5.94
CA ALA A 78 -18.18 14.05 7.31
C ALA A 78 -17.72 12.63 7.68
N LEU A 79 -16.49 12.27 7.31
CA LEU A 79 -15.91 10.93 7.54
C LEU A 79 -14.44 11.01 8.00
N VAL A 80 -13.92 9.89 8.51
CA VAL A 80 -12.48 9.69 8.71
C VAL A 80 -11.98 8.72 7.65
N ARG A 81 -10.98 9.13 6.88
CA ARG A 81 -10.30 8.25 5.93
C ARG A 81 -9.07 7.63 6.59
N VAL A 82 -9.01 6.31 6.54
CA VAL A 82 -7.93 5.52 7.13
C VAL A 82 -7.03 4.99 6.02
N TYR A 83 -5.74 5.27 6.11
CA TYR A 83 -4.71 4.70 5.25
C TYR A 83 -3.81 3.78 6.04
N CYS A 84 -3.38 2.69 5.43
CA CYS A 84 -2.34 1.82 5.97
C CYS A 84 -1.31 1.49 4.89
N GLU A 85 -0.08 1.88 5.14
CA GLU A 85 1.10 1.56 4.34
C GLU A 85 1.93 0.51 5.06
N VAL A 86 2.32 -0.53 4.35
CA VAL A 86 3.18 -1.60 4.86
C VAL A 86 4.28 -1.88 3.85
N ALA A 87 5.52 -2.05 4.35
CA ALA A 87 6.63 -2.46 3.51
C ALA A 87 7.53 -3.47 4.22
N THR A 88 8.17 -4.31 3.43
CA THR A 88 9.13 -5.34 3.87
C THR A 88 9.94 -5.87 2.70
N GLU A 89 11.03 -6.55 2.99
CA GLU A 89 11.71 -7.43 2.05
C GLU A 89 11.27 -8.88 2.28
N ALA A 90 10.46 -9.43 1.36
CA ALA A 90 9.87 -10.75 1.52
C ALA A 90 9.63 -11.50 0.20
N ARG A 91 9.30 -12.79 0.34
CA ARG A 91 8.97 -13.69 -0.79
C ARG A 91 7.53 -13.58 -1.29
N THR A 92 6.68 -12.82 -0.56
CA THR A 92 5.30 -12.53 -0.91
C THR A 92 4.96 -11.08 -0.60
N GLY A 93 3.83 -10.56 -1.09
CA GLY A 93 3.41 -9.20 -0.84
C GLY A 93 2.83 -9.01 0.55
N VAL A 94 2.55 -7.76 0.91
CA VAL A 94 2.03 -7.30 2.21
C VAL A 94 0.63 -6.67 2.06
N GLU A 95 -0.11 -7.13 1.04
CA GLU A 95 -1.44 -6.62 0.75
C GLU A 95 -2.42 -6.88 1.90
N MET A 96 -2.34 -8.10 2.47
CA MET A 96 -3.24 -8.52 3.54
C MET A 96 -2.93 -7.80 4.85
N GLU A 97 -1.67 -7.54 5.12
CA GLU A 97 -1.22 -6.76 6.26
C GLU A 97 -1.77 -5.32 6.19
N ALA A 98 -1.67 -4.68 5.01
CA ALA A 98 -2.22 -3.34 4.81
C ALA A 98 -3.75 -3.29 5.00
N LEU A 99 -4.47 -4.27 4.46
CA LEU A 99 -5.93 -4.39 4.63
C LEU A 99 -6.32 -4.69 6.08
N ALA A 100 -5.58 -5.56 6.78
CA ALA A 100 -5.80 -5.86 8.20
C ALA A 100 -5.61 -4.60 9.06
N GLY A 101 -4.59 -3.80 8.76
CA GLY A 101 -4.34 -2.52 9.44
C GLY A 101 -5.50 -1.53 9.30
N VAL A 102 -6.01 -1.35 8.07
CA VAL A 102 -7.18 -0.49 7.82
C VAL A 102 -8.40 -0.99 8.60
N ASN A 103 -8.71 -2.29 8.53
CA ASN A 103 -9.89 -2.83 9.21
C ASN A 103 -9.80 -2.71 10.73
N SER A 104 -8.62 -2.93 11.32
CA SER A 104 -8.41 -2.78 12.78
C SER A 104 -8.60 -1.33 13.22
N ALA A 105 -8.12 -0.36 12.46
CA ALA A 105 -8.32 1.05 12.73
C ALA A 105 -9.80 1.45 12.62
N LEU A 106 -10.51 0.99 11.59
CA LEU A 106 -11.94 1.26 11.39
C LEU A 106 -12.80 0.67 12.51
N LEU A 107 -12.52 -0.57 12.93
CA LEU A 107 -13.20 -1.19 14.08
C LEU A 107 -12.96 -0.43 15.38
N THR A 108 -11.76 0.10 15.56
CA THR A 108 -11.42 0.90 16.74
C THR A 108 -12.15 2.24 16.72
N LEU A 109 -12.21 2.94 15.58
CA LEU A 109 -13.03 4.15 15.43
C LEU A 109 -14.49 3.86 15.78
N TYR A 110 -15.04 2.74 15.31
CA TYR A 110 -16.40 2.31 15.63
C TYR A 110 -16.58 2.08 17.13
N ASP A 111 -15.71 1.32 17.79
CA ASP A 111 -15.83 1.01 19.23
C ASP A 111 -15.74 2.26 20.11
N LEU A 112 -14.86 3.21 19.76
CA LEU A 112 -14.68 4.43 20.52
C LEU A 112 -15.84 5.43 20.32
N SER A 113 -16.51 5.35 19.17
CA SER A 113 -17.59 6.28 18.78
C SER A 113 -18.99 5.79 19.12
N LYS A 114 -19.22 4.47 19.20
CA LYS A 114 -20.55 3.88 19.46
C LYS A 114 -21.25 4.35 20.75
N PRO A 115 -20.56 4.77 21.84
CA PRO A 115 -21.25 5.30 23.01
C PRO A 115 -21.93 6.66 22.74
N VAL A 116 -21.45 7.42 21.77
CA VAL A 116 -22.00 8.72 21.38
C VAL A 116 -23.06 8.56 20.27
N GLN A 117 -22.77 7.72 19.30
CA GLN A 117 -23.64 7.43 18.15
C GLN A 117 -23.58 5.95 17.80
N PRO A 118 -24.61 5.14 18.16
CA PRO A 118 -24.56 3.70 17.90
C PRO A 118 -24.81 3.31 16.44
N ALA A 119 -25.50 4.14 15.66
CA ALA A 119 -25.84 3.88 14.26
C ALA A 119 -24.71 4.36 13.32
N LEU A 120 -23.60 3.63 13.35
CA LEU A 120 -22.41 3.93 12.56
C LEU A 120 -22.17 2.88 11.47
N SER A 121 -21.40 3.25 10.48
CA SER A 121 -20.88 2.33 9.47
C SER A 121 -19.47 2.70 9.04
N PHE A 122 -18.76 1.73 8.49
CA PHE A 122 -17.50 1.94 7.79
C PHE A 122 -17.45 1.03 6.57
N GLY A 123 -16.62 1.37 5.60
CA GLY A 123 -16.55 0.63 4.36
C GLY A 123 -15.53 1.19 3.38
N ALA A 124 -15.81 1.05 2.09
CA ALA A 124 -14.92 1.46 1.00
C ALA A 124 -13.48 0.96 1.19
N VAL A 125 -13.31 -0.20 1.86
CA VAL A 125 -11.99 -0.79 2.12
C VAL A 125 -11.46 -1.40 0.83
N ARG A 126 -10.30 -0.90 0.39
CA ARG A 126 -9.63 -1.41 -0.80
C ARG A 126 -8.12 -1.23 -0.75
N LEU A 127 -7.43 -2.01 -1.54
CA LEU A 127 -6.02 -1.80 -1.82
C LEU A 127 -5.89 -0.69 -2.87
N LEU A 128 -5.11 0.35 -2.60
CA LEU A 128 -4.83 1.40 -3.58
C LEU A 128 -3.82 0.92 -4.61
N PHE A 129 -2.70 0.40 -4.13
CA PHE A 129 -1.67 -0.19 -4.96
C PHE A 129 -0.79 -1.13 -4.16
N LYS A 130 -0.05 -1.93 -4.89
CA LYS A 130 1.08 -2.70 -4.36
C LYS A 130 2.26 -2.64 -5.30
N GLU A 131 3.45 -2.78 -4.76
CA GLU A 131 4.72 -2.74 -5.49
C GLU A 131 5.58 -3.96 -5.18
N GLY A 132 6.41 -4.31 -6.15
CA GLY A 132 7.39 -5.38 -6.04
C GLY A 132 6.91 -6.76 -6.50
N GLY A 133 7.85 -7.71 -6.49
CA GLY A 133 7.64 -9.06 -6.99
C GLY A 133 7.56 -9.17 -8.51
N LYS A 134 7.18 -10.35 -9.02
CA LYS A 134 7.14 -10.65 -10.46
C LYS A 134 6.20 -9.75 -11.27
N LYS A 135 5.11 -9.27 -10.65
CA LYS A 135 4.11 -8.42 -11.33
C LYS A 135 4.39 -6.93 -11.20
N GLY A 136 5.47 -6.55 -10.47
CA GLY A 136 5.81 -5.15 -10.27
C GLY A 136 4.70 -4.34 -9.59
N LEU A 137 4.41 -3.18 -10.17
CA LEU A 137 3.33 -2.30 -9.73
C LEU A 137 1.97 -2.85 -10.17
N TRP A 138 1.03 -2.85 -9.22
CA TRP A 138 -0.40 -3.02 -9.47
C TRP A 138 -1.14 -1.86 -8.84
N LEU A 139 -2.05 -1.26 -9.59
CA LEU A 139 -2.95 -0.18 -9.15
C LEU A 139 -4.38 -0.71 -9.12
N HIS A 140 -5.20 -0.19 -8.20
CA HIS A 140 -6.62 -0.50 -8.20
C HIS A 140 -7.26 -0.07 -9.53
N PRO A 141 -8.16 -0.86 -10.14
CA PRO A 141 -8.79 -0.53 -11.43
C PRO A 141 -9.50 0.82 -11.44
N ASP A 142 -10.12 1.21 -10.33
CA ASP A 142 -10.80 2.52 -10.19
C ASP A 142 -9.81 3.68 -10.01
N GLY A 143 -8.51 3.39 -10.02
CA GLY A 143 -7.47 4.38 -9.83
C GLY A 143 -7.39 4.91 -8.40
N MET A 144 -6.73 6.05 -8.27
CA MET A 144 -6.59 6.81 -7.03
C MET A 144 -7.18 8.20 -7.24
N SER A 145 -7.94 8.68 -6.26
CA SER A 145 -8.37 10.08 -6.25
C SER A 145 -7.19 11.02 -6.06
N GLU A 146 -7.34 12.29 -6.42
CA GLU A 146 -6.31 13.31 -6.23
C GLU A 146 -5.85 13.39 -4.75
N ALA A 147 -6.79 13.33 -3.81
CA ALA A 147 -6.49 13.33 -2.38
C ALA A 147 -5.68 12.09 -1.95
N GLU A 148 -5.96 10.91 -2.50
CA GLU A 148 -5.17 9.70 -2.22
C GLU A 148 -3.77 9.81 -2.82
N GLY A 149 -3.65 10.32 -4.05
CA GLY A 149 -2.39 10.57 -4.73
C GLY A 149 -1.52 11.63 -4.04
N ALA A 150 -2.13 12.59 -3.35
CA ALA A 150 -1.40 13.57 -2.54
C ALA A 150 -0.74 12.95 -1.29
N HIS A 151 -1.30 11.86 -0.76
CA HIS A 151 -0.77 11.18 0.43
C HIS A 151 0.18 10.03 0.10
N TYR A 152 -0.13 9.28 -0.96
CA TYR A 152 0.60 8.08 -1.32
C TYR A 152 0.74 7.96 -2.83
N GLN A 153 1.96 7.83 -3.29
CA GLN A 153 2.26 7.55 -4.69
C GLN A 153 3.08 6.28 -4.83
N PRO A 154 2.84 5.49 -5.88
CA PRO A 154 3.75 4.42 -6.25
C PRO A 154 5.15 4.97 -6.50
N GLN A 155 6.14 4.27 -5.97
CA GLN A 155 7.54 4.60 -6.25
C GLN A 155 7.91 3.99 -7.61
N LYS A 156 8.43 4.80 -8.51
CA LYS A 156 9.10 4.25 -9.69
C LYS A 156 10.35 3.52 -9.20
N PRO A 157 10.59 2.28 -9.63
CA PRO A 157 11.78 1.56 -9.23
C PRO A 157 13.03 2.14 -9.92
N HIS A 158 13.51 3.28 -9.46
CA HIS A 158 14.78 3.87 -9.91
C HIS A 158 15.94 3.16 -9.22
N ARG A 159 16.20 1.91 -9.63
CA ARG A 159 17.29 1.10 -9.05
C ARG A 159 18.65 1.36 -9.68
N LEU A 160 18.69 2.05 -10.83
CA LEU A 160 19.89 2.29 -11.61
C LEU A 160 20.17 3.78 -11.85
N ASN A 161 19.68 4.66 -10.95
CA ASN A 161 19.97 6.09 -11.03
C ASN A 161 21.48 6.32 -11.01
N ALA A 162 21.97 7.12 -11.94
CA ALA A 162 23.38 7.41 -12.14
C ALA A 162 24.26 6.18 -12.45
N VAL A 163 23.66 5.10 -12.97
CA VAL A 163 24.38 3.93 -13.47
C VAL A 163 24.34 3.95 -14.99
N SER A 164 25.49 4.07 -15.63
CA SER A 164 25.60 3.90 -17.08
C SER A 164 25.62 2.42 -17.42
N CYS A 165 24.73 2.02 -18.32
CA CYS A 165 24.59 0.63 -18.78
C CYS A 165 24.83 0.54 -20.28
N ALA A 166 25.55 -0.50 -20.70
CA ALA A 166 25.68 -0.87 -22.10
C ALA A 166 25.10 -2.27 -22.33
N VAL A 167 24.36 -2.44 -23.42
CA VAL A 167 23.80 -3.73 -23.82
C VAL A 167 24.56 -4.23 -25.03
N VAL A 168 25.13 -5.43 -24.94
CA VAL A 168 25.80 -6.10 -26.05
C VAL A 168 25.06 -7.39 -26.33
N THR A 169 24.53 -7.52 -27.56
CA THR A 169 23.88 -8.75 -28.04
C THR A 169 24.88 -9.58 -28.82
N LEU A 170 25.13 -10.79 -28.33
CA LEU A 170 25.98 -11.78 -29.04
C LEU A 170 25.07 -12.80 -29.72
N SER A 171 24.99 -12.73 -31.06
CA SER A 171 24.16 -13.65 -31.83
C SER A 171 24.68 -13.76 -33.28
N ASP A 172 25.18 -14.92 -33.64
CA ASP A 172 25.66 -15.20 -35.00
C ASP A 172 24.55 -15.03 -36.03
N ARG A 173 23.32 -15.40 -35.71
CA ARG A 173 22.17 -15.28 -36.62
C ARG A 173 21.68 -13.85 -36.79
N ALA A 174 21.70 -13.04 -35.76
CA ALA A 174 21.35 -11.61 -35.84
C ALA A 174 22.47 -10.86 -36.59
N PHE A 175 23.73 -11.18 -36.32
CA PHE A 175 24.87 -10.63 -37.05
C PHE A 175 24.82 -11.00 -38.56
N ALA A 176 24.47 -12.24 -38.88
CA ALA A 176 24.29 -12.71 -40.25
C ALA A 176 22.99 -12.20 -40.92
N GLY A 177 22.20 -11.38 -40.27
CA GLY A 177 20.96 -10.82 -40.81
C GLY A 177 19.81 -11.81 -40.95
N SER A 178 19.90 -13.01 -40.33
CA SER A 178 18.85 -14.04 -40.41
C SER A 178 17.57 -13.64 -39.73
N TYR A 179 17.63 -12.74 -38.74
CA TYR A 179 16.50 -12.09 -38.07
C TYR A 179 16.95 -10.79 -37.38
N PRO A 180 16.04 -9.82 -37.14
CA PRO A 180 16.39 -8.61 -36.44
C PRO A 180 16.62 -8.88 -34.93
N ASP A 181 17.63 -8.21 -34.34
CA ASP A 181 17.82 -8.24 -32.87
C ASP A 181 16.64 -7.58 -32.16
N LYS A 182 15.86 -8.39 -31.44
CA LYS A 182 14.76 -7.92 -30.60
C LYS A 182 15.15 -7.83 -29.10
N SER A 183 16.21 -8.54 -28.73
CA SER A 183 16.63 -8.64 -27.32
C SER A 183 17.38 -7.40 -26.85
N GLY A 184 18.29 -6.88 -27.67
CA GLY A 184 19.07 -5.68 -27.37
C GLY A 184 18.16 -4.47 -27.07
N PRO A 185 17.29 -4.07 -28.03
CA PRO A 185 16.35 -2.98 -27.80
C PRO A 185 15.42 -3.18 -26.60
N ALA A 186 14.93 -4.41 -26.37
CA ALA A 186 14.09 -4.72 -25.23
C ALA A 186 14.83 -4.56 -23.89
N LEU A 187 16.10 -4.96 -23.83
CA LEU A 187 16.93 -4.78 -22.63
C LEU A 187 17.27 -3.31 -22.40
N VAL A 188 17.58 -2.54 -23.45
CA VAL A 188 17.81 -1.09 -23.34
C VAL A 188 16.58 -0.40 -22.74
N THR A 189 15.38 -0.66 -23.28
CA THR A 189 14.14 -0.11 -22.74
C THR A 189 13.95 -0.49 -21.28
N CYS A 190 14.18 -1.74 -20.91
CA CYS A 190 14.05 -2.21 -19.54
C CYS A 190 15.04 -1.52 -18.59
N LEU A 191 16.29 -1.29 -18.99
CA LEU A 191 17.30 -0.59 -18.21
C LEU A 191 16.96 0.89 -18.04
N GLN A 192 16.47 1.54 -19.11
CA GLN A 192 16.00 2.93 -19.06
C GLN A 192 14.78 3.09 -18.13
N ASP A 193 13.83 2.14 -18.18
CA ASP A 193 12.68 2.10 -17.25
C ASP A 193 13.11 1.92 -15.79
N LEU A 194 14.26 1.32 -15.55
CA LEU A 194 14.89 1.19 -14.24
C LEU A 194 15.73 2.41 -13.85
N GLY A 195 15.83 3.43 -14.71
CA GLY A 195 16.53 4.68 -14.45
C GLY A 195 18.02 4.69 -14.88
N ALA A 196 18.48 3.70 -15.63
CA ALA A 196 19.85 3.70 -16.17
C ALA A 196 20.02 4.79 -17.23
N GLU A 197 21.21 5.37 -17.26
CA GLU A 197 21.67 6.23 -18.35
C GLU A 197 22.22 5.36 -19.48
N SER A 198 21.74 5.57 -20.70
CA SER A 198 22.17 4.82 -21.90
C SER A 198 23.17 5.61 -22.71
#